data_5ece3a9b6b327c6a83dd336fde20f64f
#
_entry.id   5ece3a9b6b327c6a83dd336fde20f64f
#
_cell.length_a   1.000
_cell.length_b   1.000
_cell.length_c   1.000
_cell.angle_alpha   90.00
_cell.angle_beta   90.00
_cell.angle_gamma   90.00
#
_symmetry.space_group_name_H-M   'P 1'
#
loop_
_entity.id
_entity.type
_entity.pdbx_description
1 polymer ?
#
loop_
_entity_poly.entity_id
_entity_poly.type
_entity_poly.pdbx_seq_one_letter_code
_entity_poly.pdbx_strand_id
1 'polypeptide(L)'
;MKTTHTLFSGLLLVLPIAVTVGIYIALNIDQIFHAGFKGSYGIPSGSGPVIPKTGTFTYCQKSIGVTPQNKRYTYNPNQWGLAANEASAMCMNITTLDKVAEASTLAAPWTATWNYTQGPNDAPVHAFPNAKLDINTLPIQLSSFTSLDLDVDWHYAVGNENTTVSTADELATHGLNANVCVDMFFGATGALSGSTTSSTYEVMVWLGQYGAATQPIGLASGALQEVSVNGTVFNLYYGVNGLQQKVFTWVAAQNTTRFVGDIGPLLNNLASEQGPQKTEYLGYVAFGSEALYAPTNMTFSVKELSIKLNSK
;
A
#
# COMPACT_ATOMS: atom_id res chain seq x y z
N MET A 1 41.62 -52.35 28.10
CA MET A 1 41.38 -50.94 28.30
C MET A 1 40.67 -50.41 27.02
N LYS A 2 39.38 -50.20 27.08
CA LYS A 2 38.57 -49.63 25.98
C LYS A 2 38.19 -48.19 26.39
N THR A 3 38.74 -47.22 25.69
CA THR A 3 38.37 -45.83 25.78
C THR A 3 37.15 -45.58 24.90
N THR A 4 36.01 -45.29 25.51
CA THR A 4 34.83 -44.80 24.84
C THR A 4 34.94 -43.29 24.66
N HIS A 5 35.07 -42.84 23.42
CA HIS A 5 34.89 -41.44 23.05
C HIS A 5 33.40 -41.12 22.91
N THR A 6 32.88 -40.31 23.79
CA THR A 6 31.57 -39.71 23.71
C THR A 6 31.59 -38.58 22.67
N LEU A 7 30.95 -38.79 21.56
CA LEU A 7 30.58 -37.76 20.60
C LEU A 7 29.44 -36.92 21.19
N PHE A 8 29.71 -35.77 21.71
CA PHE A 8 28.69 -34.75 21.96
C PHE A 8 28.42 -34.05 20.65
N SER A 9 27.24 -34.33 20.12
CA SER A 9 26.69 -33.70 18.93
C SER A 9 26.46 -32.22 19.19
N GLY A 10 27.16 -31.37 18.47
CA GLY A 10 26.81 -29.95 18.33
C GLY A 10 25.54 -29.73 17.50
N LEU A 11 24.38 -30.06 18.09
CA LEU A 11 23.08 -29.79 17.50
C LEU A 11 22.27 -28.86 18.39
N LEU A 12 22.82 -27.71 18.69
CA LEU A 12 22.15 -26.70 19.55
C LEU A 12 22.68 -25.31 19.26
N LEU A 13 22.49 -24.80 18.01
CA LEU A 13 22.74 -23.38 17.70
C LEU A 13 22.13 -22.92 16.36
N VAL A 14 20.95 -23.42 15.95
CA VAL A 14 20.21 -22.88 14.80
C VAL A 14 18.71 -22.70 15.07
N LEU A 15 18.31 -22.62 16.32
CA LEU A 15 16.96 -22.22 16.70
C LEU A 15 17.05 -21.28 17.88
N PRO A 16 17.19 -20.01 17.69
CA PRO A 16 16.30 -19.03 18.29
C PRO A 16 16.22 -17.64 17.64
N ILE A 17 16.86 -17.37 16.51
CA ILE A 17 16.87 -15.99 16.00
C ILE A 17 15.49 -15.60 15.47
N ALA A 18 14.79 -16.49 14.76
CA ALA A 18 13.44 -16.21 14.24
C ALA A 18 12.39 -16.10 15.37
N VAL A 19 12.52 -16.89 16.45
CA VAL A 19 11.59 -16.86 17.59
C VAL A 19 11.85 -15.64 18.48
N THR A 20 13.10 -15.26 18.69
CA THR A 20 13.44 -14.08 19.51
C THR A 20 13.13 -12.76 18.78
N VAL A 21 13.28 -12.69 17.48
CA VAL A 21 12.89 -11.50 16.70
C VAL A 21 11.34 -11.41 16.65
N GLY A 22 10.63 -12.51 16.44
CA GLY A 22 9.16 -12.53 16.48
C GLY A 22 8.60 -12.17 17.86
N ILE A 23 9.21 -12.63 18.96
CA ILE A 23 8.80 -12.28 20.33
C ILE A 23 9.21 -10.83 20.66
N TYR A 24 10.36 -10.34 20.20
CA TYR A 24 10.77 -8.95 20.41
C TYR A 24 9.89 -7.97 19.64
N ILE A 25 9.46 -8.32 18.44
CA ILE A 25 8.47 -7.54 17.67
C ILE A 25 7.10 -7.64 18.36
N ALA A 26 6.65 -8.81 18.78
CA ALA A 26 5.36 -8.97 19.46
C ALA A 26 5.29 -8.28 20.83
N LEU A 27 6.39 -8.25 21.59
CA LEU A 27 6.47 -7.58 22.90
C LEU A 27 6.73 -6.07 22.80
N ASN A 28 7.30 -5.60 21.69
CA ASN A 28 7.53 -4.17 21.46
C ASN A 28 6.49 -3.54 20.51
N ILE A 29 5.68 -4.34 19.83
CA ILE A 29 4.52 -3.84 19.07
C ILE A 29 3.65 -2.98 19.98
N ASP A 30 3.29 -3.41 21.16
CA ASP A 30 2.50 -2.61 22.12
C ASP A 30 3.23 -1.32 22.57
N GLN A 31 4.54 -1.34 22.72
CA GLN A 31 5.32 -0.14 23.07
C GLN A 31 5.59 0.76 21.85
N ILE A 32 5.86 0.18 20.70
CA ILE A 32 6.04 0.93 19.43
C ILE A 32 4.70 1.54 19.02
N PHE A 33 3.58 0.81 19.16
CA PHE A 33 2.25 1.32 18.83
C PHE A 33 1.66 2.21 19.93
N HIS A 34 1.96 2.01 21.22
CA HIS A 34 1.45 2.86 22.31
C HIS A 34 2.28 4.11 22.60
N ALA A 35 3.57 4.16 22.25
CA ALA A 35 4.39 5.36 22.41
C ALA A 35 4.36 6.30 21.21
N GLY A 36 4.04 5.81 19.99
CA GLY A 36 3.95 6.61 18.77
C GLY A 36 2.56 6.76 18.19
N PHE A 37 1.62 5.92 18.58
CA PHE A 37 0.31 5.78 17.98
C PHE A 37 -0.83 5.91 19.00
N LYS A 38 -0.92 7.05 19.66
CA LYS A 38 -2.22 7.59 20.09
C LYS A 38 -2.90 8.32 18.93
N GLY A 39 -2.80 7.79 17.72
CA GLY A 39 -3.51 8.17 16.53
C GLY A 39 -4.29 6.95 16.06
N SER A 40 -5.57 6.90 16.40
CA SER A 40 -6.57 5.98 15.86
C SER A 40 -6.33 5.75 14.35
N TYR A 41 -6.03 4.49 13.94
CA TYR A 41 -6.16 4.04 12.54
C TYR A 41 -7.61 3.81 12.12
N GLY A 42 -8.46 4.62 12.55
CA GLY A 42 -9.67 5.05 11.95
C GLY A 42 -9.58 6.53 12.07
N ILE A 43 -8.97 7.23 11.10
CA ILE A 43 -9.22 8.67 10.98
C ILE A 43 -10.73 8.77 10.84
N PRO A 44 -11.43 9.38 11.80
CA PRO A 44 -12.87 9.57 11.64
C PRO A 44 -13.07 10.28 10.31
N SER A 45 -13.92 9.74 9.46
CA SER A 45 -14.32 10.40 8.21
C SER A 45 -14.56 11.87 8.51
N GLY A 46 -13.68 12.77 8.03
CA GLY A 46 -13.87 14.21 8.13
C GLY A 46 -13.15 14.98 9.23
N SER A 47 -12.15 14.42 9.96
CA SER A 47 -11.44 15.16 11.03
C SER A 47 -10.09 15.79 10.61
N GLY A 48 -9.64 15.64 9.37
CA GLY A 48 -8.45 16.30 8.83
C GLY A 48 -8.72 17.75 8.40
N PRO A 49 -7.66 18.55 8.18
CA PRO A 49 -7.84 19.90 7.66
C PRO A 49 -8.51 19.86 6.28
N VAL A 50 -9.58 20.64 6.11
CA VAL A 50 -10.25 20.80 4.82
C VAL A 50 -9.41 21.74 3.96
N ILE A 51 -8.99 21.27 2.77
CA ILE A 51 -8.21 22.09 1.84
C ILE A 51 -9.11 23.17 1.23
N PRO A 52 -8.67 24.45 1.15
CA PRO A 52 -9.39 25.51 0.46
C PRO A 52 -9.68 25.17 -1.02
N LYS A 53 -10.59 25.94 -1.63
CA LYS A 53 -11.15 25.66 -2.97
C LYS A 53 -10.13 25.53 -4.10
N THR A 54 -8.96 26.21 -4.01
CA THR A 54 -7.97 26.29 -5.10
C THR A 54 -6.58 26.44 -4.57
N GLY A 55 -5.61 25.75 -5.17
CA GLY A 55 -4.19 25.87 -4.88
C GLY A 55 -3.48 24.53 -4.69
N THR A 56 -2.18 24.62 -4.51
CA THR A 56 -1.33 23.47 -4.14
C THR A 56 -0.92 23.59 -2.69
N PHE A 57 -1.14 22.55 -1.93
CA PHE A 57 -0.88 22.49 -0.49
C PHE A 57 0.10 21.37 -0.20
N THR A 58 1.16 21.69 0.57
CA THR A 58 2.27 20.79 0.87
C THR A 58 2.15 20.23 2.29
N TYR A 59 2.31 18.93 2.43
CA TYR A 59 2.27 18.19 3.68
C TYR A 59 3.49 17.28 3.80
N CYS A 60 4.35 17.55 4.81
CA CYS A 60 5.59 16.81 5.06
C CYS A 60 5.56 16.03 6.38
N GLN A 61 4.40 15.97 7.06
CA GLN A 61 4.23 15.20 8.29
C GLN A 61 4.35 13.69 8.02
N LYS A 62 4.76 12.92 9.02
CA LYS A 62 4.82 11.45 8.90
C LYS A 62 3.46 10.83 8.59
N SER A 63 2.40 11.36 9.20
CA SER A 63 1.02 10.95 8.94
C SER A 63 0.10 12.13 9.18
N ILE A 64 -0.75 12.41 8.22
CA ILE A 64 -1.82 13.41 8.31
C ILE A 64 -2.92 13.03 7.32
N GLY A 65 -4.17 12.95 7.79
CA GLY A 65 -5.31 12.80 6.89
C GLY A 65 -5.78 14.17 6.40
N VAL A 66 -5.71 14.40 5.10
CA VAL A 66 -6.12 15.64 4.46
C VAL A 66 -7.24 15.36 3.48
N THR A 67 -8.40 16.01 3.66
CA THR A 67 -9.60 15.78 2.87
C THR A 67 -9.94 17.04 2.05
N PRO A 68 -9.85 16.97 0.70
CA PRO A 68 -10.35 18.03 -0.18
C PRO A 68 -11.86 18.21 -0.05
N GLN A 69 -12.38 19.29 -0.61
CA GLN A 69 -13.76 19.73 -0.45
C GLN A 69 -14.84 18.70 -0.78
N ASN A 70 -14.63 17.84 -1.80
CA ASN A 70 -15.58 16.79 -2.16
C ASN A 70 -15.62 15.63 -1.16
N LYS A 71 -14.69 15.62 -0.18
CA LYS A 71 -14.58 14.63 0.90
C LYS A 71 -14.56 13.17 0.44
N ARG A 72 -14.33 12.92 -0.84
CA ARG A 72 -14.34 11.57 -1.42
C ARG A 72 -13.04 10.83 -1.20
N TYR A 73 -11.93 11.56 -1.02
CA TYR A 73 -10.61 11.00 -0.77
C TYR A 73 -9.96 11.67 0.41
N THR A 74 -9.29 10.86 1.24
CA THR A 74 -8.36 11.32 2.26
C THR A 74 -6.94 11.01 1.81
N TYR A 75 -6.11 12.05 1.71
CA TYR A 75 -4.70 11.95 1.32
C TYR A 75 -3.83 11.83 2.56
N ASN A 76 -2.80 10.99 2.50
CA ASN A 76 -1.88 10.77 3.61
C ASN A 76 -0.47 10.48 3.08
N PRO A 77 0.58 11.19 3.53
CA PRO A 77 1.97 10.82 3.28
C PRO A 77 2.32 9.44 3.85
N ASN A 78 1.67 9.05 4.95
CA ASN A 78 1.67 7.73 5.55
C ASN A 78 3.07 7.09 5.63
N GLN A 79 4.02 7.77 6.30
CA GLN A 79 5.41 7.32 6.49
C GLN A 79 5.50 6.37 7.70
N TRP A 80 4.78 5.27 7.65
CA TRP A 80 4.58 4.33 8.76
C TRP A 80 5.83 3.51 9.10
N GLY A 81 6.71 3.27 8.12
CA GLY A 81 7.95 2.50 8.30
C GLY A 81 9.08 3.30 8.92
N LEU A 82 8.94 4.61 9.13
CA LEU A 82 9.95 5.42 9.79
C LEU A 82 9.89 5.26 11.31
N ALA A 83 11.04 5.06 11.95
CA ALA A 83 11.12 5.09 13.41
C ALA A 83 10.65 6.46 13.97
N ALA A 84 10.18 6.48 15.22
CA ALA A 84 9.59 7.68 15.82
C ALA A 84 10.53 8.90 15.83
N ASN A 85 11.84 8.65 15.96
CA ASN A 85 12.90 9.66 16.00
C ASN A 85 13.50 10.01 14.62
N GLU A 86 13.14 9.31 13.55
CA GLU A 86 13.58 9.65 12.20
C GLU A 86 12.83 10.88 11.67
N ALA A 87 13.53 11.72 10.93
CA ALA A 87 12.91 12.85 10.24
C ALA A 87 12.08 12.35 9.04
N SER A 88 11.02 13.08 8.71
CA SER A 88 10.32 12.87 7.43
C SER A 88 11.29 13.15 6.27
N ALA A 89 11.31 12.25 5.29
CA ALA A 89 12.03 12.39 4.03
C ALA A 89 11.06 12.44 2.84
N MET A 90 9.81 12.83 3.09
CA MET A 90 8.77 12.95 2.08
C MET A 90 7.95 14.22 2.30
N CYS A 91 7.58 14.87 1.19
CA CYS A 91 6.51 15.86 1.12
C CYS A 91 5.48 15.47 0.07
N MET A 92 4.21 15.58 0.42
CA MET A 92 3.07 15.36 -0.45
C MET A 92 2.45 16.71 -0.82
N ASN A 93 2.25 16.96 -2.11
CA ASN A 93 1.57 18.13 -2.63
C ASN A 93 0.22 17.72 -3.22
N ILE A 94 -0.84 18.42 -2.84
CA ILE A 94 -2.19 18.18 -3.32
C ILE A 94 -2.68 19.45 -4.02
N THR A 95 -3.08 19.31 -5.30
CA THR A 95 -3.55 20.45 -6.10
C THR A 95 -5.07 20.39 -6.24
N THR A 96 -5.76 21.32 -5.59
CA THR A 96 -7.22 21.42 -5.68
C THR A 96 -7.65 22.36 -6.79
N LEU A 97 -8.71 21.99 -7.50
CA LEU A 97 -9.28 22.75 -8.61
C LEU A 97 -10.61 23.39 -8.18
N ASP A 98 -10.92 24.58 -8.74
CA ASP A 98 -12.10 25.39 -8.37
C ASP A 98 -13.46 24.73 -8.55
N LYS A 99 -13.56 23.69 -9.36
CA LYS A 99 -14.82 23.09 -9.78
C LYS A 99 -14.77 21.57 -9.82
N VAL A 100 -14.55 20.94 -8.68
CA VAL A 100 -14.87 19.51 -8.55
C VAL A 100 -16.33 19.43 -8.11
N ALA A 101 -17.22 18.96 -8.99
CA ALA A 101 -18.61 18.72 -8.63
C ALA A 101 -18.68 17.73 -7.45
N GLU A 102 -19.59 17.95 -6.49
CA GLU A 102 -19.75 17.05 -5.32
C GLU A 102 -19.97 15.58 -5.72
N ALA A 103 -20.62 15.36 -6.87
CA ALA A 103 -20.84 14.02 -7.43
C ALA A 103 -19.65 13.46 -8.21
N SER A 104 -18.53 14.20 -8.34
CA SER A 104 -17.35 13.75 -9.08
C SER A 104 -16.67 12.57 -8.36
N THR A 105 -16.29 11.56 -9.13
CA THR A 105 -15.44 10.47 -8.66
C THR A 105 -13.95 10.78 -8.74
N LEU A 106 -13.58 11.94 -9.32
CA LEU A 106 -12.21 12.36 -9.51
C LEU A 106 -11.57 12.81 -8.19
N ALA A 107 -10.37 12.31 -7.93
CA ALA A 107 -9.47 12.78 -6.90
C ALA A 107 -8.78 14.08 -7.34
N ALA A 108 -8.37 14.92 -6.40
CA ALA A 108 -7.48 16.03 -6.69
C ALA A 108 -6.11 15.48 -7.13
N PRO A 109 -5.46 16.02 -8.18
CA PRO A 109 -4.10 15.64 -8.55
C PRO A 109 -3.13 15.85 -7.38
N TRP A 110 -2.15 14.97 -7.27
CA TRP A 110 -1.18 15.03 -6.18
C TRP A 110 0.17 14.45 -6.56
N THR A 111 1.19 14.83 -5.81
CA THR A 111 2.54 14.30 -5.94
C THR A 111 3.10 13.93 -4.58
N ALA A 112 4.05 13.01 -4.53
CA ALA A 112 4.85 12.73 -3.36
C ALA A 112 6.32 12.67 -3.75
N THR A 113 7.12 13.61 -3.25
CA THR A 113 8.56 13.65 -3.46
C THR A 113 9.26 13.11 -2.24
N TRP A 114 10.13 12.11 -2.43
CA TRP A 114 10.77 11.40 -1.33
C TRP A 114 12.15 10.88 -1.70
N ASN A 115 12.97 10.64 -0.67
CA ASN A 115 14.17 9.80 -0.76
C ASN A 115 14.31 9.04 0.55
N TYR A 116 14.62 7.77 0.46
CA TYR A 116 14.87 6.93 1.62
C TYR A 116 16.13 6.11 1.40
N THR A 117 16.89 5.89 2.47
CA THR A 117 17.95 4.89 2.48
C THR A 117 17.35 3.50 2.44
N GLN A 118 18.11 2.50 2.04
CA GLN A 118 17.63 1.12 2.03
C GLN A 118 17.26 0.69 3.45
N GLY A 119 16.02 0.25 3.61
CA GLY A 119 15.50 -0.32 4.85
C GLY A 119 16.00 -1.76 5.07
N PRO A 120 15.68 -2.36 6.23
CA PRO A 120 15.96 -3.76 6.50
C PRO A 120 15.17 -4.66 5.54
N ASN A 121 15.74 -5.84 5.22
CA ASN A 121 15.13 -6.76 4.23
C ASN A 121 13.74 -7.28 4.64
N ASP A 122 13.46 -7.36 5.93
CA ASP A 122 12.19 -7.82 6.51
C ASP A 122 11.14 -6.72 6.72
N ALA A 123 11.55 -5.45 6.60
CA ALA A 123 10.69 -4.28 6.68
C ALA A 123 11.17 -3.18 5.72
N PRO A 124 11.15 -3.40 4.40
CA PRO A 124 11.79 -2.49 3.45
C PRO A 124 10.97 -1.23 3.16
N VAL A 125 9.68 -1.20 3.46
CA VAL A 125 8.76 -0.10 3.14
C VAL A 125 8.87 1.00 4.19
N HIS A 126 9.11 2.23 3.75
CA HIS A 126 9.17 3.42 4.61
C HIS A 126 7.85 4.20 4.65
N ALA A 127 7.13 4.22 3.55
CA ALA A 127 5.92 5.02 3.42
C ALA A 127 4.98 4.44 2.36
N PHE A 128 3.69 4.77 2.49
CA PHE A 128 2.68 4.56 1.48
C PHE A 128 1.88 5.85 1.26
N PRO A 129 2.46 6.88 0.58
CA PRO A 129 1.69 8.05 0.18
C PRO A 129 0.52 7.63 -0.68
N ASN A 130 -0.69 8.02 -0.27
CA ASN A 130 -1.90 7.51 -0.88
C ASN A 130 -3.06 8.51 -0.86
N ALA A 131 -4.06 8.22 -1.71
CA ALA A 131 -5.40 8.75 -1.67
C ALA A 131 -6.37 7.60 -1.33
N LYS A 132 -6.87 7.58 -0.10
CA LYS A 132 -7.86 6.60 0.40
C LYS A 132 -9.26 7.02 -0.02
N LEU A 133 -10.04 6.08 -0.53
CA LEU A 133 -11.44 6.28 -0.87
C LEU A 133 -12.30 6.39 0.40
N ASP A 134 -12.99 7.51 0.56
CA ASP A 134 -13.94 7.77 1.66
C ASP A 134 -15.36 7.93 1.09
N ILE A 135 -16.14 6.86 1.16
CA ILE A 135 -17.53 6.82 0.70
C ILE A 135 -18.41 6.06 1.70
N ASN A 136 -19.67 6.45 1.78
CA ASN A 136 -20.62 5.86 2.74
C ASN A 136 -20.95 4.38 2.46
N THR A 137 -20.63 3.87 1.27
CA THR A 137 -20.82 2.46 0.91
C THR A 137 -19.73 1.56 1.46
N LEU A 138 -18.60 2.09 1.94
CA LEU A 138 -17.58 1.34 2.67
C LEU A 138 -17.85 1.42 4.19
N PRO A 139 -17.75 0.30 4.92
CA PRO A 139 -17.41 -1.05 4.47
C PRO A 139 -18.59 -1.75 3.77
N ILE A 140 -18.30 -2.54 2.71
CA ILE A 140 -19.29 -3.29 1.95
C ILE A 140 -19.05 -4.80 2.04
N GLN A 141 -20.13 -5.58 2.23
CA GLN A 141 -20.03 -7.04 2.17
C GLN A 141 -19.84 -7.49 0.71
N LEU A 142 -18.93 -8.43 0.48
CA LEU A 142 -18.58 -8.90 -0.87
C LEU A 142 -19.74 -9.59 -1.61
N SER A 143 -20.79 -10.03 -0.90
CA SER A 143 -22.04 -10.52 -1.52
C SER A 143 -22.80 -9.42 -2.25
N SER A 144 -22.64 -8.16 -1.85
CA SER A 144 -23.27 -6.98 -2.46
C SER A 144 -22.35 -6.25 -3.44
N PHE A 145 -21.05 -6.53 -3.42
CA PHE A 145 -20.06 -5.96 -4.33
C PHE A 145 -20.32 -6.41 -5.79
N THR A 146 -20.23 -5.48 -6.73
CA THR A 146 -20.42 -5.78 -8.17
C THR A 146 -19.18 -5.45 -8.99
N SER A 147 -18.59 -4.26 -8.84
CA SER A 147 -17.37 -3.85 -9.55
C SER A 147 -16.59 -2.80 -8.78
N LEU A 148 -15.31 -2.68 -9.09
CA LEU A 148 -14.42 -1.61 -8.64
C LEU A 148 -13.72 -1.01 -9.86
N ASP A 149 -14.37 0.02 -10.43
CA ASP A 149 -13.84 0.69 -11.62
C ASP A 149 -12.70 1.62 -11.21
N LEU A 150 -11.55 1.44 -11.83
CA LEU A 150 -10.36 2.25 -11.64
C LEU A 150 -10.03 2.99 -12.94
N ASP A 151 -9.83 4.29 -12.85
CA ASP A 151 -9.32 5.15 -13.90
C ASP A 151 -8.15 5.95 -13.31
N VAL A 152 -6.93 5.69 -13.77
CA VAL A 152 -5.73 6.30 -13.18
C VAL A 152 -4.67 6.62 -14.23
N ASP A 153 -4.05 7.81 -14.09
CA ASP A 153 -2.86 8.26 -14.80
C ASP A 153 -1.80 8.66 -13.77
N TRP A 154 -0.69 7.94 -13.75
CA TRP A 154 0.40 8.15 -12.81
C TRP A 154 1.76 8.01 -13.48
N HIS A 155 2.81 8.57 -12.86
CA HIS A 155 4.18 8.35 -13.28
C HIS A 155 5.17 8.59 -12.15
N TYR A 156 6.39 8.10 -12.33
CA TYR A 156 7.57 8.48 -11.56
C TYR A 156 8.49 9.39 -12.35
N ALA A 157 9.20 10.28 -11.65
CA ALA A 157 10.26 11.11 -12.17
C ALA A 157 11.42 11.19 -11.19
N VAL A 158 12.65 11.29 -11.72
CA VAL A 158 13.86 11.59 -10.93
C VAL A 158 13.86 13.07 -10.58
N GLY A 159 14.17 13.38 -9.33
CA GLY A 159 14.25 14.76 -8.85
C GLY A 159 12.98 15.24 -8.15
N ASN A 160 12.90 16.56 -7.99
CA ASN A 160 11.79 17.22 -7.31
C ASN A 160 10.58 17.37 -8.25
N GLU A 161 9.46 17.84 -7.68
CA GLU A 161 8.25 18.20 -8.40
C GLU A 161 8.56 19.11 -9.62
N ASN A 162 7.81 18.95 -10.71
CA ASN A 162 7.99 19.61 -12.00
C ASN A 162 9.12 19.07 -12.88
N THR A 163 9.67 17.92 -12.59
CA THR A 163 10.57 17.22 -13.51
C THR A 163 9.79 16.53 -14.64
N THR A 164 10.46 16.29 -15.77
CA THR A 164 9.90 15.49 -16.85
C THR A 164 9.74 14.04 -16.39
N VAL A 165 8.72 13.36 -16.94
CA VAL A 165 8.52 11.91 -16.71
C VAL A 165 9.79 11.15 -17.08
N SER A 166 10.32 10.35 -16.16
CA SER A 166 11.51 9.56 -16.39
C SER A 166 11.19 8.21 -17.04
N THR A 167 12.11 7.74 -17.87
CA THR A 167 12.03 6.39 -18.45
C THR A 167 12.30 5.33 -17.37
N ALA A 168 11.90 4.09 -17.64
CA ALA A 168 12.18 2.97 -16.73
C ALA A 168 13.69 2.77 -16.49
N ASP A 169 14.52 2.95 -17.53
CA ASP A 169 15.98 2.83 -17.44
C ASP A 169 16.58 3.97 -16.59
N GLU A 170 16.06 5.18 -16.72
CA GLU A 170 16.49 6.33 -15.91
C GLU A 170 16.13 6.10 -14.44
N LEU A 171 14.91 5.67 -14.14
CA LEU A 171 14.47 5.31 -12.78
C LEU A 171 15.33 4.19 -12.17
N ALA A 172 15.65 3.16 -12.96
CA ALA A 172 16.53 2.07 -12.55
C ALA A 172 17.98 2.56 -12.28
N THR A 173 18.52 3.42 -13.16
CA THR A 173 19.85 4.02 -12.99
C THR A 173 19.95 4.83 -11.72
N HIS A 174 18.89 5.51 -11.33
CA HIS A 174 18.78 6.27 -10.09
C HIS A 174 18.31 5.44 -8.88
N GLY A 175 18.20 4.12 -9.02
CA GLY A 175 17.99 3.17 -7.93
C GLY A 175 16.61 3.23 -7.30
N LEU A 176 15.56 3.58 -8.05
CA LEU A 176 14.19 3.54 -7.54
C LEU A 176 13.79 2.11 -7.15
N ASN A 177 13.32 1.92 -5.91
CA ASN A 177 12.62 0.74 -5.43
C ASN A 177 11.28 1.18 -4.85
N ALA A 178 10.20 0.87 -5.54
CA ALA A 178 8.83 1.22 -5.20
C ALA A 178 7.83 0.36 -5.96
N ASN A 179 6.64 0.16 -5.41
CA ASN A 179 5.49 -0.26 -6.20
C ASN A 179 4.53 0.91 -6.44
N VAL A 180 3.53 0.70 -7.28
CA VAL A 180 2.35 1.57 -7.42
C VAL A 180 1.13 0.67 -7.43
N CYS A 181 0.20 0.88 -6.49
CA CYS A 181 -0.86 -0.08 -6.26
C CYS A 181 -2.19 0.52 -5.81
N VAL A 182 -3.25 -0.25 -6.03
CA VAL A 182 -4.47 -0.19 -5.21
C VAL A 182 -4.26 -1.15 -4.05
N ASP A 183 -4.38 -0.65 -2.82
CA ASP A 183 -4.29 -1.41 -1.59
C ASP A 183 -5.66 -1.50 -0.92
N MET A 184 -6.07 -2.72 -0.53
CA MET A 184 -7.40 -3.04 -0.04
C MET A 184 -7.34 -3.97 1.16
N PHE A 185 -8.18 -3.70 2.18
CA PHE A 185 -8.26 -4.55 3.37
C PHE A 185 -9.65 -5.16 3.54
N PHE A 186 -9.64 -6.46 3.94
CA PHE A 186 -10.85 -7.24 4.11
C PHE A 186 -10.88 -7.94 5.47
N GLY A 187 -12.09 -8.14 6.00
CA GLY A 187 -12.28 -8.82 7.27
C GLY A 187 -13.70 -9.33 7.49
N ALA A 188 -13.87 -10.15 8.51
CA ALA A 188 -15.15 -10.77 8.85
C ALA A 188 -16.24 -9.78 9.27
N THR A 189 -15.86 -8.56 9.66
CA THR A 189 -16.77 -7.47 10.02
C THR A 189 -16.34 -6.16 9.38
N GLY A 190 -17.27 -5.20 9.25
CA GLY A 190 -16.95 -3.89 8.74
C GLY A 190 -15.88 -3.15 9.56
N ALA A 191 -15.87 -3.33 10.88
CA ALA A 191 -14.87 -2.72 11.75
C ALA A 191 -13.47 -3.29 11.50
N LEU A 192 -13.34 -4.61 11.36
CA LEU A 192 -12.06 -5.27 11.07
C LEU A 192 -11.56 -4.90 9.68
N SER A 193 -12.44 -4.89 8.67
CA SER A 193 -12.05 -4.58 7.28
C SER A 193 -11.60 -3.14 7.07
N GLY A 194 -12.00 -2.21 7.94
CA GLY A 194 -11.53 -0.81 7.92
C GLY A 194 -10.17 -0.58 8.58
N SER A 195 -9.60 -1.60 9.24
CA SER A 195 -8.33 -1.50 9.96
C SER A 195 -7.21 -2.17 9.17
N THR A 196 -6.19 -1.42 8.80
CA THR A 196 -5.00 -1.93 8.08
C THR A 196 -4.15 -2.88 8.92
N THR A 197 -4.32 -2.90 10.25
CA THR A 197 -3.54 -3.72 11.18
C THR A 197 -4.30 -4.92 11.74
N SER A 198 -5.65 -4.89 11.72
CA SER A 198 -6.50 -5.93 12.32
C SER A 198 -7.33 -6.70 11.29
N SER A 199 -7.25 -6.31 10.03
CA SER A 199 -7.92 -7.02 8.93
C SER A 199 -7.34 -8.42 8.74
N THR A 200 -8.15 -9.33 8.23
CA THR A 200 -7.73 -10.70 7.94
C THR A 200 -6.93 -10.80 6.66
N TYR A 201 -7.31 -9.99 5.66
CA TYR A 201 -6.69 -10.01 4.34
C TYR A 201 -6.25 -8.62 3.93
N GLU A 202 -5.12 -8.58 3.27
CA GLU A 202 -4.61 -7.47 2.47
C GLU A 202 -4.59 -7.91 1.01
N VAL A 203 -5.18 -7.13 0.13
CA VAL A 203 -5.19 -7.42 -1.30
C VAL A 203 -4.67 -6.21 -2.05
N MET A 204 -3.56 -6.41 -2.75
CA MET A 204 -2.96 -5.36 -3.57
C MET A 204 -3.11 -5.66 -5.06
N VAL A 205 -3.31 -4.61 -5.85
CA VAL A 205 -3.20 -4.65 -7.32
C VAL A 205 -2.09 -3.69 -7.74
N TRP A 206 -0.93 -4.24 -8.07
CA TRP A 206 0.25 -3.47 -8.46
C TRP A 206 0.21 -3.16 -9.96
N LEU A 207 0.13 -1.87 -10.30
CA LEU A 207 0.24 -1.35 -11.66
C LEU A 207 1.68 -1.01 -12.03
N GLY A 208 2.57 -0.89 -11.03
CA GLY A 208 3.98 -0.62 -11.21
C GLY A 208 4.84 -1.32 -10.18
N GLN A 209 6.03 -1.76 -10.62
CA GLN A 209 7.05 -2.39 -9.78
C GLN A 209 8.42 -1.92 -10.26
N TYR A 210 9.22 -1.35 -9.36
CA TYR A 210 10.55 -0.82 -9.63
C TYR A 210 11.56 -1.34 -8.62
N GLY A 211 12.73 -1.75 -9.13
CA GLY A 211 13.87 -2.17 -8.33
C GLY A 211 13.76 -3.57 -7.74
N ALA A 212 14.92 -4.17 -7.45
CA ALA A 212 15.02 -5.55 -7.01
C ALA A 212 14.53 -5.79 -5.57
N ALA A 213 14.48 -4.75 -4.73
CA ALA A 213 13.94 -4.85 -3.37
C ALA A 213 12.41 -4.87 -3.32
N THR A 214 11.76 -4.42 -4.40
CA THR A 214 10.30 -4.37 -4.49
C THR A 214 9.77 -5.71 -5.02
N GLN A 215 9.37 -6.60 -4.11
CA GLN A 215 8.90 -7.93 -4.44
C GLN A 215 7.59 -8.24 -3.70
N PRO A 216 6.58 -8.85 -4.38
CA PRO A 216 5.36 -9.27 -3.70
C PRO A 216 5.66 -10.38 -2.69
N ILE A 217 4.97 -10.38 -1.58
CA ILE A 217 5.05 -11.47 -0.59
C ILE A 217 4.61 -12.76 -1.29
N GLY A 218 5.44 -13.80 -1.19
CA GLY A 218 5.18 -15.10 -1.86
C GLY A 218 5.81 -15.26 -3.23
N LEU A 219 6.57 -14.28 -3.75
CA LEU A 219 7.25 -14.37 -5.05
C LEU A 219 8.03 -15.69 -5.21
N ALA A 220 8.74 -16.13 -4.17
CA ALA A 220 9.55 -17.35 -4.21
C ALA A 220 8.73 -18.63 -4.44
N SER A 221 7.43 -18.62 -4.16
CA SER A 221 6.52 -19.74 -4.40
C SER A 221 5.97 -19.75 -5.83
N GLY A 222 6.24 -18.72 -6.61
CA GLY A 222 5.71 -18.53 -7.95
C GLY A 222 4.31 -17.94 -7.98
N ALA A 223 3.84 -17.61 -9.17
CA ALA A 223 2.49 -17.10 -9.40
C ALA A 223 1.46 -18.22 -9.27
N LEU A 224 0.36 -17.95 -8.58
CA LEU A 224 -0.77 -18.89 -8.42
C LEU A 224 -1.69 -18.88 -9.64
N GLN A 225 -1.92 -17.70 -10.21
CA GLN A 225 -2.83 -17.46 -11.33
C GLN A 225 -2.29 -16.36 -12.24
N GLU A 226 -2.79 -16.34 -13.47
CA GLU A 226 -2.68 -15.24 -14.41
C GLU A 226 -4.07 -14.83 -14.88
N VAL A 227 -4.39 -13.53 -14.83
CA VAL A 227 -5.67 -12.98 -15.27
C VAL A 227 -5.44 -11.72 -16.08
N SER A 228 -6.15 -11.58 -17.21
CA SER A 228 -6.14 -10.36 -18.02
C SER A 228 -7.37 -9.50 -17.71
N VAL A 229 -7.13 -8.23 -17.38
CA VAL A 229 -8.17 -7.22 -17.17
C VAL A 229 -7.90 -6.05 -18.07
N ASN A 230 -8.83 -5.74 -18.94
CA ASN A 230 -8.75 -4.63 -19.90
C ASN A 230 -7.41 -4.57 -20.68
N GLY A 231 -6.89 -5.73 -21.09
CA GLY A 231 -5.64 -5.87 -21.84
C GLY A 231 -4.37 -5.88 -20.99
N THR A 232 -4.46 -5.62 -19.68
CA THR A 232 -3.34 -5.76 -18.75
C THR A 232 -3.35 -7.17 -18.14
N VAL A 233 -2.24 -7.87 -18.24
CA VAL A 233 -2.03 -9.19 -17.62
C VAL A 233 -1.52 -9.00 -16.21
N PHE A 234 -2.14 -9.70 -15.24
CA PHE A 234 -1.77 -9.70 -13.84
C PHE A 234 -1.43 -11.11 -13.37
N ASN A 235 -0.34 -11.25 -12.63
CA ASN A 235 0.07 -12.49 -11.96
C ASN A 235 -0.24 -12.39 -10.47
N LEU A 236 -0.89 -13.41 -9.89
CA LEU A 236 -1.24 -13.48 -8.48
C LEU A 236 -0.12 -14.11 -7.66
N TYR A 237 0.28 -13.45 -6.57
CA TYR A 237 1.15 -13.99 -5.53
C TYR A 237 0.43 -14.02 -4.19
N TYR A 238 0.83 -14.96 -3.33
CA TYR A 238 0.25 -15.12 -2.00
C TYR A 238 1.32 -15.36 -0.94
N GLY A 239 1.12 -14.75 0.22
CA GLY A 239 1.91 -15.00 1.41
C GLY A 239 1.25 -14.45 2.67
N VAL A 240 2.02 -14.37 3.76
CA VAL A 240 1.56 -13.85 5.05
C VAL A 240 2.54 -12.79 5.50
N ASN A 241 2.04 -11.63 5.89
CA ASN A 241 2.89 -10.53 6.37
C ASN A 241 3.21 -10.65 7.88
N GLY A 242 4.01 -9.74 8.40
CA GLY A 242 4.41 -9.70 9.81
C GLY A 242 3.25 -9.56 10.79
N LEU A 243 2.09 -9.06 10.37
CA LEU A 243 0.86 -8.93 11.15
C LEU A 243 -0.03 -10.19 11.07
N GLN A 244 0.45 -11.26 10.44
CA GLN A 244 -0.30 -12.50 10.19
C GLN A 244 -1.53 -12.33 9.28
N GLN A 245 -1.56 -11.25 8.49
CA GLN A 245 -2.58 -11.08 7.48
C GLN A 245 -2.24 -11.92 6.24
N LYS A 246 -3.25 -12.49 5.61
CA LYS A 246 -3.15 -13.15 4.32
C LYS A 246 -3.04 -12.09 3.23
N VAL A 247 -1.89 -12.05 2.55
CA VAL A 247 -1.59 -11.04 1.52
C VAL A 247 -1.71 -11.67 0.14
N PHE A 248 -2.57 -11.09 -0.67
CA PHE A 248 -2.73 -11.44 -2.08
C PHE A 248 -2.30 -10.25 -2.93
N THR A 249 -1.32 -10.45 -3.81
CA THR A 249 -0.79 -9.37 -4.65
C THR A 249 -0.92 -9.74 -6.11
N TRP A 250 -1.78 -9.04 -6.83
CA TRP A 250 -1.85 -9.05 -8.28
C TRP A 250 -0.80 -8.09 -8.83
N VAL A 251 0.17 -8.58 -9.59
CA VAL A 251 1.24 -7.76 -10.18
C VAL A 251 1.06 -7.71 -11.68
N ALA A 252 0.93 -6.51 -12.24
CA ALA A 252 0.91 -6.32 -13.70
C ALA A 252 2.21 -6.85 -14.32
N ALA A 253 2.10 -7.65 -15.37
CA ALA A 253 3.26 -8.22 -16.07
C ALA A 253 4.18 -7.14 -16.67
N GLN A 254 3.65 -5.94 -16.90
CA GLN A 254 4.39 -4.74 -17.31
C GLN A 254 3.84 -3.51 -16.59
N ASN A 255 4.72 -2.58 -16.24
CA ASN A 255 4.30 -1.32 -15.62
C ASN A 255 3.27 -0.59 -16.49
N THR A 256 2.12 -0.29 -15.90
CA THR A 256 0.97 0.31 -16.59
C THR A 256 0.66 1.66 -15.96
N THR A 257 1.21 2.73 -16.53
CA THR A 257 1.10 4.10 -16.01
C THR A 257 -0.27 4.73 -16.28
N ARG A 258 -1.01 4.20 -17.25
CA ARG A 258 -2.41 4.56 -17.55
C ARG A 258 -3.25 3.30 -17.52
N PHE A 259 -4.20 3.22 -16.60
CA PHE A 259 -5.11 2.09 -16.49
C PHE A 259 -6.56 2.59 -16.38
N VAL A 260 -7.45 1.96 -17.17
CA VAL A 260 -8.90 2.17 -17.09
C VAL A 260 -9.57 0.81 -17.14
N GLY A 261 -10.33 0.45 -16.12
CA GLY A 261 -11.04 -0.83 -16.13
C GLY A 261 -11.61 -1.22 -14.77
N ASP A 262 -12.45 -2.25 -14.78
CA ASP A 262 -12.97 -2.89 -13.57
C ASP A 262 -11.95 -3.91 -13.04
N ILE A 263 -11.40 -3.66 -11.86
CA ILE A 263 -10.50 -4.62 -11.17
C ILE A 263 -11.26 -5.64 -10.30
N GLY A 264 -12.60 -5.57 -10.25
CA GLY A 264 -13.46 -6.52 -9.55
C GLY A 264 -13.22 -7.99 -9.92
N PRO A 265 -12.95 -8.35 -11.20
CA PRO A 265 -12.59 -9.71 -11.57
C PRO A 265 -11.36 -10.27 -10.82
N LEU A 266 -10.36 -9.43 -10.51
CA LEU A 266 -9.19 -9.82 -9.71
C LEU A 266 -9.61 -10.21 -8.28
N LEU A 267 -10.56 -9.50 -7.68
CA LEU A 267 -11.10 -9.80 -6.34
C LEU A 267 -11.95 -11.08 -6.34
N ASN A 268 -12.78 -11.27 -7.37
CA ASN A 268 -13.64 -12.46 -7.48
C ASN A 268 -12.84 -13.76 -7.65
N ASN A 269 -11.67 -13.71 -8.26
CA ASN A 269 -10.80 -14.88 -8.46
C ASN A 269 -10.08 -15.32 -7.16
N LEU A 270 -10.02 -14.47 -6.12
CA LEU A 270 -9.34 -14.82 -4.87
C LEU A 270 -10.08 -15.88 -4.03
N ALA A 271 -11.40 -16.02 -4.20
CA ALA A 271 -12.18 -16.97 -3.40
C ALA A 271 -11.73 -18.43 -3.61
N SER A 272 -11.25 -18.81 -4.81
CA SER A 272 -10.68 -20.12 -5.11
C SER A 272 -9.33 -20.35 -4.44
N GLU A 273 -8.59 -19.29 -4.10
CA GLU A 273 -7.27 -19.32 -3.48
C GLU A 273 -7.33 -19.13 -1.95
N GLN A 274 -8.46 -19.38 -1.32
CA GLN A 274 -8.70 -19.14 0.11
C GLN A 274 -8.61 -17.64 0.50
N GLY A 275 -8.84 -16.76 -0.44
CA GLY A 275 -8.98 -15.32 -0.25
C GLY A 275 -10.34 -14.93 0.36
N PRO A 276 -10.64 -13.63 0.39
CA PRO A 276 -11.87 -13.13 0.98
C PRO A 276 -13.13 -13.78 0.39
N GLN A 277 -14.01 -14.26 1.26
CA GLN A 277 -15.27 -14.91 0.89
C GLN A 277 -16.41 -13.90 0.76
N LYS A 278 -17.51 -14.29 0.12
CA LYS A 278 -18.69 -13.43 -0.10
C LYS A 278 -19.33 -12.89 1.19
N THR A 279 -19.07 -13.53 2.33
CA THR A 279 -19.55 -13.08 3.66
C THR A 279 -18.68 -12.01 4.31
N GLU A 280 -17.47 -11.80 3.80
CA GLU A 280 -16.53 -10.84 4.34
C GLU A 280 -16.74 -9.44 3.75
N TYR A 281 -16.15 -8.44 4.39
CA TYR A 281 -16.31 -7.03 4.09
C TYR A 281 -15.02 -6.47 3.48
N LEU A 282 -15.17 -5.66 2.42
CA LEU A 282 -14.17 -4.70 1.97
C LEU A 282 -14.39 -3.40 2.74
N GLY A 283 -13.41 -2.94 3.51
CA GLY A 283 -13.55 -1.74 4.35
C GLY A 283 -12.57 -0.63 4.06
N TYR A 284 -11.50 -0.93 3.33
CA TYR A 284 -10.46 0.03 2.98
C TYR A 284 -10.06 -0.14 1.52
N VAL A 285 -9.95 0.98 0.81
CA VAL A 285 -9.43 1.05 -0.57
C VAL A 285 -8.59 2.31 -0.69
N ALA A 286 -7.33 2.20 -1.08
CA ALA A 286 -6.47 3.34 -1.34
C ALA A 286 -5.64 3.12 -2.61
N PHE A 287 -5.34 4.20 -3.34
CA PHE A 287 -4.37 4.19 -4.42
C PHE A 287 -3.13 4.97 -4.01
N GLY A 288 -1.96 4.39 -4.20
CA GLY A 288 -0.70 5.00 -3.81
C GLY A 288 0.52 4.25 -4.30
N SER A 289 1.63 4.50 -3.64
CA SER A 289 2.92 3.87 -3.93
C SER A 289 3.63 3.52 -2.64
N GLU A 290 4.04 2.28 -2.45
CA GLU A 290 4.98 1.96 -1.39
C GLU A 290 6.38 2.44 -1.79
N ALA A 291 6.92 3.34 -0.99
CA ALA A 291 8.26 3.90 -1.13
C ALA A 291 9.24 3.09 -0.27
N LEU A 292 10.12 2.32 -0.93
CA LEU A 292 11.09 1.48 -0.24
C LEU A 292 12.45 2.18 -0.14
N TYR A 293 13.04 2.52 -1.29
CA TYR A 293 14.40 3.04 -1.35
C TYR A 293 14.62 3.88 -2.60
N ALA A 294 15.28 5.01 -2.46
CA ALA A 294 15.91 5.76 -3.55
C ALA A 294 17.00 6.67 -2.97
N PRO A 295 18.25 6.66 -3.50
CA PRO A 295 19.35 7.47 -2.99
C PRO A 295 19.23 8.95 -3.35
N THR A 296 18.34 9.29 -4.28
CA THR A 296 18.03 10.65 -4.74
C THR A 296 16.55 10.90 -4.68
N ASN A 297 16.13 12.17 -4.70
CA ASN A 297 14.72 12.49 -4.73
C ASN A 297 14.03 11.84 -5.92
N MET A 298 12.91 11.18 -5.63
CA MET A 298 11.97 10.64 -6.59
C MET A 298 10.61 11.29 -6.39
N THR A 299 9.94 11.61 -7.46
CA THR A 299 8.59 12.15 -7.40
C THR A 299 7.61 11.17 -8.02
N PHE A 300 6.72 10.64 -7.20
CA PHE A 300 5.51 9.94 -7.63
C PHE A 300 4.42 10.96 -7.90
N SER A 301 3.80 10.90 -9.06
CA SER A 301 2.77 11.86 -9.50
C SER A 301 1.52 11.13 -9.95
N VAL A 302 0.37 11.58 -9.47
CA VAL A 302 -0.96 11.10 -9.87
C VAL A 302 -1.71 12.29 -10.48
N LYS A 303 -1.82 12.26 -11.81
CA LYS A 303 -2.49 13.33 -12.58
C LYS A 303 -4.00 13.16 -12.58
N GLU A 304 -4.44 11.91 -12.63
CA GLU A 304 -5.85 11.54 -12.65
C GLU A 304 -6.05 10.29 -11.82
N LEU A 305 -7.07 10.30 -10.98
CA LEU A 305 -7.52 9.15 -10.22
C LEU A 305 -9.04 9.20 -10.06
N SER A 306 -9.70 8.13 -10.43
CA SER A 306 -11.11 7.90 -10.12
C SER A 306 -11.29 6.45 -9.69
N ILE A 307 -11.84 6.25 -8.50
CA ILE A 307 -12.24 4.94 -7.99
C ILE A 307 -13.76 4.96 -7.81
N LYS A 308 -14.45 4.04 -8.50
CA LYS A 308 -15.90 3.88 -8.39
C LYS A 308 -16.24 2.47 -7.95
N LEU A 309 -16.75 2.35 -6.72
CA LEU A 309 -17.26 1.12 -6.18
C LEU A 309 -18.75 1.02 -6.48
N ASN A 310 -19.16 -0.08 -7.11
CA ASN A 310 -20.55 -0.38 -7.43
C ASN A 310 -21.05 -1.56 -6.59
N SER A 311 -22.33 -1.48 -6.20
CA SER A 311 -23.01 -2.49 -5.39
C SER A 311 -24.43 -2.74 -5.88
N LYS A 312 -24.97 -3.92 -5.49
CA LYS A 312 -26.38 -4.25 -5.66
C LYS A 312 -27.24 -3.47 -4.69
#